data_79834ef23cd22a2fb8983915f635e5fa
#
_entry.id   79834ef23cd22a2fb8983915f635e5fa
#
_cell.length_a   1.000
_cell.length_b   1.000
_cell.length_c   1.000
_cell.angle_alpha   90.00
_cell.angle_beta   90.00
_cell.angle_gamma   90.00
#
_symmetry.space_group_name_H-M   'P 1'
#
loop_
_entity.id
_entity.type
_entity.pdbx_description
1 polymer ?
#
loop_
_entity_poly.entity_id
_entity_poly.type
_entity_poly.pdbx_seq_one_letter_code
_entity_poly.pdbx_strand_id
1 'polypeptide(L)'
;TYKYYIDFAADHGIEYVILDEGWAVNKKADLFQVVPEIDLPELVAYGKERGVGIVLWAGFYATERDLERVCKHYSEMGIKGFKVDFLDRDDQKIADFTYRLAQTAAKYRLFLDMHGYHKPAGIQRTYPNVLNFEGVFGLEQMKWTSEKTDMVTYDVTIPFIRMLAGPMDYT
;
A
#
# COMPACT_ATOMS: atom_id res chain seq x y z
N THR A 1 -4.82 16.98 10.51
CA THR A 1 -5.65 15.97 9.83
C THR A 1 -5.17 14.56 10.11
N TYR A 2 -3.89 14.20 9.86
CA TYR A 2 -3.39 12.84 10.07
C TYR A 2 -3.49 12.35 11.51
N LYS A 3 -3.20 13.18 12.51
CA LYS A 3 -3.39 12.82 13.92
C LYS A 3 -4.82 12.41 14.25
N TYR A 4 -5.81 13.09 13.66
CA TYR A 4 -7.21 12.70 13.80
C TYR A 4 -7.47 11.27 13.32
N TYR A 5 -6.92 10.88 12.17
CA TYR A 5 -7.07 9.51 11.67
C TYR A 5 -6.30 8.49 12.50
N ILE A 6 -5.15 8.87 13.06
CA ILE A 6 -4.40 8.01 13.99
C ILE A 6 -5.22 7.80 15.28
N ASP A 7 -5.82 8.86 15.82
CA ASP A 7 -6.70 8.76 17.00
C ASP A 7 -7.91 7.90 16.71
N PHE A 8 -8.57 8.12 15.58
CA PHE A 8 -9.70 7.30 15.15
C PHE A 8 -9.31 5.83 15.02
N ALA A 9 -8.17 5.54 14.40
CA ALA A 9 -7.65 4.18 14.27
C ALA A 9 -7.43 3.53 15.64
N ALA A 10 -6.79 4.24 16.57
CA ALA A 10 -6.55 3.75 17.92
C ALA A 10 -7.85 3.45 18.68
N ASP A 11 -8.81 4.37 18.61
CA ASP A 11 -10.09 4.25 19.30
C ASP A 11 -10.98 3.11 18.76
N HIS A 12 -10.74 2.69 17.51
CA HIS A 12 -11.52 1.65 16.84
C HIS A 12 -10.75 0.34 16.60
N GLY A 13 -9.55 0.19 17.18
CA GLY A 13 -8.75 -1.03 17.04
C GLY A 13 -8.21 -1.27 15.63
N ILE A 14 -8.02 -0.20 14.86
CA ILE A 14 -7.38 -0.25 13.53
C ILE A 14 -5.87 -0.13 13.73
N GLU A 15 -5.12 -1.12 13.24
CA GLU A 15 -3.69 -1.24 13.53
C GLU A 15 -2.80 -0.29 12.72
N TYR A 16 -3.26 0.15 11.54
CA TYR A 16 -2.45 0.93 10.60
C TYR A 16 -3.22 2.07 9.95
N VAL A 17 -2.51 3.17 9.67
CA VAL A 17 -2.99 4.26 8.81
C VAL A 17 -2.04 4.41 7.63
N ILE A 18 -2.59 4.43 6.42
CA ILE A 18 -1.84 4.67 5.19
C ILE A 18 -1.83 6.17 4.89
N LEU A 19 -0.63 6.74 4.73
CA LEU A 19 -0.46 8.02 4.06
C LEU A 19 -0.39 7.74 2.56
N ASP A 20 -1.48 8.02 1.87
CA ASP A 20 -1.61 7.79 0.43
C ASP A 20 -0.79 8.79 -0.39
N GLU A 21 -0.88 8.73 -1.71
CA GLU A 21 -0.14 9.61 -2.62
C GLU A 21 -0.21 11.08 -2.18
N GLY A 22 0.92 11.78 -2.22
CA GLY A 22 1.02 13.20 -1.87
C GLY A 22 1.78 13.51 -0.57
N TRP A 23 2.20 12.52 0.21
CA TRP A 23 3.09 12.74 1.37
C TRP A 23 4.53 13.05 0.95
N ALA A 24 4.95 12.61 -0.23
CA ALA A 24 6.24 12.87 -0.85
C ALA A 24 6.08 13.62 -2.17
N VAL A 25 7.16 14.21 -2.67
CA VAL A 25 7.14 15.04 -3.90
C VAL A 25 7.05 14.15 -5.14
N ASN A 26 5.86 13.94 -5.67
CA ASN A 26 5.58 13.05 -6.78
C ASN A 26 6.21 13.44 -8.12
N LYS A 27 6.27 14.73 -8.45
CA LYS A 27 6.75 15.22 -9.76
C LYS A 27 8.16 14.73 -10.12
N LYS A 28 8.95 14.33 -9.13
CA LYS A 28 10.31 13.82 -9.30
C LYS A 28 10.42 12.33 -9.03
N ALA A 29 9.32 11.67 -8.66
CA ALA A 29 9.31 10.32 -8.15
C ALA A 29 10.42 10.12 -7.10
N ASP A 30 10.47 11.01 -6.10
CA ASP A 30 11.49 11.02 -5.05
C ASP A 30 10.84 10.79 -3.69
N LEU A 31 10.94 9.56 -3.21
CA LEU A 31 10.38 9.15 -1.92
C LEU A 31 11.14 9.74 -0.71
N PHE A 32 12.29 10.38 -0.92
CA PHE A 32 13.05 11.01 0.18
C PHE A 32 12.73 12.48 0.38
N GLN A 33 11.91 13.08 -0.49
CA GLN A 33 11.45 14.46 -0.34
C GLN A 33 10.02 14.47 0.22
N VAL A 34 9.91 14.44 1.54
CA VAL A 34 8.62 14.65 2.22
C VAL A 34 8.14 16.08 1.95
N VAL A 35 6.85 16.25 1.69
CA VAL A 35 6.27 17.58 1.48
C VAL A 35 6.33 18.40 2.78
N PRO A 36 6.54 19.73 2.72
CA PRO A 36 6.79 20.54 3.90
C PRO A 36 5.60 20.61 4.88
N GLU A 37 4.41 20.28 4.42
CA GLU A 37 3.19 20.24 5.23
C GLU A 37 3.09 19.00 6.14
N ILE A 38 3.99 18.02 5.97
CA ILE A 38 3.97 16.75 6.71
C ILE A 38 5.27 16.60 7.50
N ASP A 39 5.16 16.56 8.82
CA ASP A 39 6.21 16.10 9.72
C ASP A 39 6.08 14.59 9.91
N LEU A 40 6.72 13.82 9.04
CA LEU A 40 6.60 12.37 9.05
C LEU A 40 7.19 11.73 10.32
N PRO A 41 8.36 12.15 10.83
CA PRO A 41 8.87 11.67 12.12
C PRO A 41 7.90 11.91 13.28
N GLU A 42 7.26 13.08 13.34
CA GLU A 42 6.24 13.39 14.36
C GLU A 42 5.03 12.46 14.25
N LEU A 43 4.54 12.20 13.03
CA LEU A 43 3.39 11.30 12.82
C LEU A 43 3.74 9.85 13.21
N VAL A 44 4.94 9.39 12.91
CA VAL A 44 5.40 8.04 13.31
C VAL A 44 5.50 7.92 14.83
N ALA A 45 6.07 8.93 15.50
CA ALA A 45 6.16 8.95 16.96
C ALA A 45 4.76 8.98 17.59
N TYR A 46 3.87 9.84 17.11
CA TYR A 46 2.48 9.93 17.57
C TYR A 46 1.71 8.62 17.37
N GLY A 47 1.82 8.01 16.19
CA GLY A 47 1.20 6.71 15.93
C GLY A 47 1.70 5.63 16.87
N LYS A 48 3.00 5.58 17.12
CA LYS A 48 3.60 4.64 18.07
C LYS A 48 3.04 4.81 19.50
N GLU A 49 2.86 6.03 19.99
CA GLU A 49 2.26 6.30 21.30
C GLU A 49 0.80 5.83 21.37
N ARG A 50 0.08 5.87 20.28
CA ARG A 50 -1.32 5.44 20.16
C ARG A 50 -1.48 3.96 19.80
N GLY A 51 -0.39 3.23 19.59
CA GLY A 51 -0.42 1.83 19.15
C GLY A 51 -0.80 1.65 17.67
N VAL A 52 -0.71 2.69 16.85
CA VAL A 52 -1.06 2.69 15.41
C VAL A 52 0.19 2.82 14.57
N GLY A 53 0.38 1.90 13.64
CA GLY A 53 1.50 1.92 12.69
C GLY A 53 1.22 2.83 11.49
N ILE A 54 2.28 3.45 10.96
CA ILE A 54 2.19 4.25 9.74
C ILE A 54 2.70 3.44 8.55
N VAL A 55 1.94 3.46 7.47
CA VAL A 55 2.25 2.88 6.17
C VAL A 55 2.33 4.00 5.14
N LEU A 56 3.21 3.89 4.17
CA LEU A 56 3.39 4.92 3.15
C LEU A 56 3.03 4.39 1.77
N TRP A 57 2.37 5.22 1.00
CA TRP A 57 2.22 4.99 -0.43
C TRP A 57 3.57 5.16 -1.15
N ALA A 58 3.85 4.32 -2.13
CA ALA A 58 5.07 4.39 -2.91
C ALA A 58 4.80 3.96 -4.37
N GLY A 59 5.04 4.86 -5.33
CA GLY A 59 4.90 4.53 -6.74
C GLY A 59 6.01 3.58 -7.23
N PHE A 60 5.66 2.67 -8.13
CA PHE A 60 6.54 1.65 -8.70
C PHE A 60 7.92 2.21 -9.14
N TYR A 61 7.91 3.29 -9.88
CA TYR A 61 9.13 3.84 -10.49
C TYR A 61 10.20 4.26 -9.47
N ALA A 62 9.77 4.98 -8.44
CA ALA A 62 10.64 5.42 -7.36
C ALA A 62 11.11 4.23 -6.50
N THR A 63 10.20 3.30 -6.26
CA THR A 63 10.49 2.11 -5.45
C THR A 63 11.46 1.18 -6.17
N GLU A 64 11.27 0.89 -7.46
CA GLU A 64 12.20 0.04 -8.23
C GLU A 64 13.61 0.64 -8.27
N ARG A 65 13.71 1.95 -8.49
CA ARG A 65 15.00 2.64 -8.58
C ARG A 65 15.79 2.61 -7.28
N ASP A 66 15.14 2.82 -6.15
CA ASP A 66 15.79 3.03 -4.86
C ASP A 66 15.42 1.96 -3.81
N LEU A 67 15.00 0.77 -4.22
CA LEU A 67 14.33 -0.24 -3.39
C LEU A 67 15.00 -0.49 -2.03
N GLU A 68 16.27 -0.86 -2.03
CA GLU A 68 17.02 -1.18 -0.80
C GLU A 68 17.12 0.04 0.12
N ARG A 69 17.39 1.19 -0.46
CA ARG A 69 17.57 2.45 0.27
C ARG A 69 16.26 2.93 0.87
N VAL A 70 15.15 2.83 0.14
CA VAL A 70 13.80 3.19 0.61
C VAL A 70 13.39 2.29 1.77
N CYS A 71 13.48 0.97 1.61
CA CYS A 71 13.12 0.03 2.65
C CYS A 71 13.93 0.24 3.93
N LYS A 72 15.24 0.41 3.80
CA LYS A 72 16.12 0.66 4.93
C LYS A 72 15.75 1.96 5.66
N HIS A 73 15.69 3.08 4.93
CA HIS A 73 15.45 4.40 5.50
C HIS A 73 14.12 4.46 6.28
N TYR A 74 13.05 3.98 5.69
CA TYR A 74 11.73 4.06 6.31
C TYR A 74 11.50 3.03 7.40
N SER A 75 12.14 1.87 7.33
CA SER A 75 12.17 0.92 8.45
C SER A 75 12.88 1.51 9.67
N GLU A 76 14.03 2.15 9.47
CA GLU A 76 14.78 2.82 10.55
C GLU A 76 13.98 3.98 11.15
N MET A 77 13.18 4.69 10.38
CA MET A 77 12.25 5.72 10.86
C MET A 77 11.10 5.16 11.70
N GLY A 78 10.73 3.88 11.51
CA GLY A 78 9.64 3.21 12.22
C GLY A 78 8.38 2.97 11.40
N ILE A 79 8.41 3.22 10.10
CA ILE A 79 7.34 2.86 9.15
C ILE A 79 7.13 1.34 9.16
N LYS A 80 5.90 0.91 8.96
CA LYS A 80 5.51 -0.51 9.05
C LYS A 80 5.38 -1.22 7.72
N GLY A 81 5.15 -0.48 6.64
CA GLY A 81 4.97 -1.07 5.32
C GLY A 81 4.77 -0.03 4.24
N PHE A 82 4.57 -0.55 3.02
CA PHE A 82 4.27 0.27 1.86
C PHE A 82 3.03 -0.24 1.13
N LYS A 83 2.18 0.70 0.73
CA LYS A 83 1.24 0.54 -0.37
C LYS A 83 2.01 0.85 -1.64
N VAL A 84 2.37 -0.17 -2.42
CA VAL A 84 3.15 0.00 -3.65
C VAL A 84 2.22 -0.03 -4.84
N ASP A 85 2.19 1.06 -5.58
CA ASP A 85 1.19 1.35 -6.59
C ASP A 85 1.77 1.57 -7.98
N PHE A 86 0.89 1.63 -8.98
CA PHE A 86 1.23 1.77 -10.40
C PHE A 86 2.08 0.61 -10.95
N LEU A 87 1.80 -0.59 -10.48
CA LEU A 87 2.44 -1.82 -10.99
C LEU A 87 1.88 -2.25 -12.36
N ASP A 88 0.78 -1.72 -12.80
CA ASP A 88 -0.01 -1.73 -14.07
C ASP A 88 0.48 -2.66 -15.20
N ARG A 89 1.12 -3.77 -14.86
CA ARG A 89 1.69 -4.76 -15.76
C ARG A 89 1.58 -6.15 -15.16
N ASP A 90 1.57 -7.16 -16.01
CA ASP A 90 1.57 -8.58 -15.62
C ASP A 90 2.66 -9.39 -16.34
N ASP A 91 3.69 -8.70 -16.84
CA ASP A 91 4.81 -9.31 -17.55
C ASP A 91 5.94 -9.76 -16.57
N GLN A 92 6.94 -10.46 -17.13
CA GLN A 92 8.07 -11.00 -16.39
C GLN A 92 8.81 -9.91 -15.57
N LYS A 93 8.90 -8.69 -16.09
CA LYS A 93 9.58 -7.59 -15.37
C LYS A 93 8.91 -7.28 -14.04
N ILE A 94 7.58 -7.20 -14.03
CA ILE A 94 6.83 -6.95 -12.79
C ILE A 94 6.85 -8.17 -11.88
N ALA A 95 6.76 -9.37 -12.42
CA ALA A 95 6.90 -10.58 -11.62
C ALA A 95 8.24 -10.59 -10.85
N ASP A 96 9.35 -10.39 -11.55
CA ASP A 96 10.69 -10.32 -10.95
C ASP A 96 10.83 -9.18 -9.93
N PHE A 97 10.28 -8.01 -10.25
CA PHE A 97 10.27 -6.88 -9.33
C PHE A 97 9.49 -7.21 -8.05
N THR A 98 8.32 -7.80 -8.16
CA THR A 98 7.46 -8.14 -7.04
C THR A 98 8.15 -9.09 -6.06
N TYR A 99 8.86 -10.10 -6.56
CA TYR A 99 9.66 -10.98 -5.71
C TYR A 99 10.82 -10.24 -5.02
N ARG A 100 11.54 -9.40 -5.75
CA ARG A 100 12.61 -8.56 -5.17
C ARG A 100 12.09 -7.61 -4.12
N LEU A 101 10.95 -6.97 -4.38
CA LEU A 101 10.26 -6.07 -3.47
C LEU A 101 9.87 -6.82 -2.17
N ALA A 102 9.18 -7.96 -2.29
CA ALA A 102 8.75 -8.75 -1.16
C ALA A 102 9.93 -9.21 -0.29
N GLN A 103 10.99 -9.70 -0.91
CA GLN A 103 12.21 -10.14 -0.24
C GLN A 103 12.92 -8.97 0.47
N THR A 104 13.06 -7.82 -0.20
CA THR A 104 13.72 -6.65 0.38
C THR A 104 12.91 -6.06 1.53
N ALA A 105 11.60 -5.93 1.36
CA ALA A 105 10.72 -5.47 2.42
C ALA A 105 10.77 -6.41 3.65
N ALA A 106 10.76 -7.73 3.45
CA ALA A 106 10.89 -8.70 4.53
C ALA A 106 12.21 -8.55 5.30
N LYS A 107 13.34 -8.33 4.61
CA LYS A 107 14.64 -8.07 5.22
C LYS A 107 14.59 -6.90 6.21
N TYR A 108 13.81 -5.88 5.90
CA TYR A 108 13.62 -4.68 6.74
C TYR A 108 12.35 -4.73 7.61
N ARG A 109 11.68 -5.89 7.71
CA ARG A 109 10.45 -6.09 8.51
C ARG A 109 9.32 -5.15 8.13
N LEU A 110 9.18 -4.90 6.83
CA LEU A 110 8.11 -4.12 6.23
C LEU A 110 7.10 -5.03 5.56
N PHE A 111 5.82 -4.73 5.70
CA PHE A 111 4.79 -5.40 4.93
C PHE A 111 4.40 -4.60 3.69
N LEU A 112 3.67 -5.25 2.80
CA LEU A 112 3.29 -4.72 1.51
C LEU A 112 1.79 -4.87 1.25
N ASP A 113 1.22 -3.84 0.67
CA ASP A 113 -0.06 -3.81 -0.01
C ASP A 113 0.19 -3.45 -1.49
N MET A 114 -0.29 -4.29 -2.41
CA MET A 114 0.04 -4.20 -3.84
C MET A 114 -1.10 -3.60 -4.62
N HIS A 115 -0.87 -2.42 -5.20
CA HIS A 115 -1.86 -1.68 -5.99
C HIS A 115 -1.47 -1.57 -7.47
N GLY A 116 -2.46 -1.29 -8.33
CA GLY A 116 -2.26 -1.37 -9.77
C GLY A 116 -1.70 -2.75 -10.17
N TYR A 117 -2.11 -3.81 -9.50
CA TYR A 117 -1.53 -5.13 -9.58
C TYR A 117 -2.58 -6.18 -9.94
N HIS A 118 -2.18 -7.29 -10.53
CA HIS A 118 -3.09 -8.41 -10.77
C HIS A 118 -3.52 -9.10 -9.47
N LYS A 119 -4.57 -9.91 -9.52
CA LYS A 119 -4.99 -10.73 -8.38
C LYS A 119 -3.83 -11.60 -7.87
N PRO A 120 -3.82 -11.97 -6.57
CA PRO A 120 -2.75 -12.79 -6.00
C PRO A 120 -2.53 -14.10 -6.76
N ALA A 121 -1.26 -14.42 -7.01
CA ALA A 121 -0.84 -15.67 -7.67
C ALA A 121 -0.03 -16.58 -6.73
N GLY A 122 -0.12 -16.36 -5.41
CA GLY A 122 0.50 -17.22 -4.40
C GLY A 122 1.79 -16.68 -3.78
N ILE A 123 2.26 -15.49 -4.14
CA ILE A 123 3.47 -14.89 -3.58
C ILE A 123 3.41 -14.77 -2.05
N GLN A 124 2.24 -14.49 -1.48
CA GLN A 124 2.01 -14.38 -0.03
C GLN A 124 2.29 -15.69 0.73
N ARG A 125 2.33 -16.82 0.05
CA ARG A 125 2.71 -18.11 0.66
C ARG A 125 4.21 -18.23 0.89
N THR A 126 5.00 -17.59 0.02
CA THR A 126 6.46 -17.53 0.13
C THR A 126 6.89 -16.33 0.97
N TYR A 127 6.22 -15.20 0.79
CA TYR A 127 6.49 -13.93 1.45
C TYR A 127 5.24 -13.46 2.21
N PRO A 128 5.03 -13.92 3.45
CA PRO A 128 3.84 -13.58 4.23
C PRO A 128 3.77 -12.10 4.64
N ASN A 129 4.80 -11.32 4.39
CA ASN A 129 4.79 -9.87 4.53
C ASN A 129 4.06 -9.17 3.37
N VAL A 130 3.66 -9.86 2.31
CA VAL A 130 2.74 -9.33 1.30
C VAL A 130 1.33 -9.62 1.78
N LEU A 131 0.69 -8.62 2.40
CA LEU A 131 -0.55 -8.81 3.14
C LEU A 131 -1.79 -8.67 2.29
N ASN A 132 -1.78 -7.73 1.34
CA ASN A 132 -2.97 -7.34 0.62
C ASN A 132 -2.68 -7.01 -0.86
N PHE A 133 -3.74 -7.04 -1.67
CA PHE A 133 -3.64 -6.83 -3.11
C PHE A 133 -4.93 -6.16 -3.60
N GLU A 134 -4.80 -5.12 -4.39
CA GLU A 134 -5.94 -4.54 -5.09
C GLU A 134 -6.48 -5.55 -6.13
N GLY A 135 -5.97 -5.55 -7.32
CA GLY A 135 -6.34 -6.48 -8.40
C GLY A 135 -7.84 -6.71 -8.56
N VAL A 136 -8.64 -5.67 -8.41
CA VAL A 136 -10.11 -5.69 -8.43
C VAL A 136 -10.65 -4.35 -8.94
N PHE A 137 -11.84 -4.35 -9.48
CA PHE A 137 -12.57 -3.13 -9.81
C PHE A 137 -13.22 -2.58 -8.52
N GLY A 138 -12.49 -1.73 -7.78
CA GLY A 138 -12.92 -1.19 -6.49
C GLY A 138 -13.85 0.03 -6.61
N LEU A 139 -14.30 0.56 -5.47
CA LEU A 139 -15.22 1.71 -5.43
C LEU A 139 -14.62 2.99 -6.03
N GLU A 140 -13.31 3.16 -5.97
CA GLU A 140 -12.67 4.34 -6.58
C GLU A 140 -12.92 4.42 -8.09
N GLN A 141 -13.13 3.28 -8.75
CA GLN A 141 -13.44 3.20 -10.18
C GLN A 141 -14.76 3.89 -10.54
N MET A 142 -15.64 4.11 -9.55
CA MET A 142 -16.87 4.89 -9.73
C MET A 142 -16.61 6.33 -10.16
N LYS A 143 -15.41 6.86 -9.93
CA LYS A 143 -15.01 8.18 -10.43
C LYS A 143 -14.95 8.24 -11.96
N TRP A 144 -14.77 7.09 -12.62
CA TRP A 144 -14.51 7.01 -14.06
C TRP A 144 -15.47 6.09 -14.81
N THR A 145 -16.30 5.31 -14.13
CA THR A 145 -17.27 4.42 -14.77
C THR A 145 -18.53 5.15 -15.21
N SER A 146 -19.29 4.52 -16.13
CA SER A 146 -20.60 4.98 -16.51
C SER A 146 -21.67 4.60 -15.47
N GLU A 147 -22.75 5.38 -15.41
CA GLU A 147 -23.94 5.12 -14.55
C GLU A 147 -24.62 3.76 -14.81
N LYS A 148 -24.22 3.05 -15.87
CA LYS A 148 -24.76 1.73 -16.23
C LYS A 148 -24.16 0.57 -15.46
N THR A 149 -23.14 0.80 -14.65
CA THR A 149 -22.51 -0.26 -13.86
C THR A 149 -23.39 -0.60 -12.68
N ASP A 150 -23.90 -1.84 -12.61
CA ASP A 150 -24.65 -2.34 -11.46
C ASP A 150 -23.67 -2.69 -10.34
N MET A 151 -23.29 -1.68 -9.58
CA MET A 151 -22.34 -1.84 -8.46
C MET A 151 -22.93 -2.67 -7.32
N VAL A 152 -24.24 -2.63 -7.11
CA VAL A 152 -24.87 -3.41 -6.02
C VAL A 152 -24.69 -4.90 -6.26
N THR A 153 -25.03 -5.37 -7.46
CA THR A 153 -24.82 -6.78 -7.83
C THR A 153 -23.32 -7.12 -7.85
N TYR A 154 -22.49 -6.19 -8.35
CA TYR A 154 -21.05 -6.38 -8.37
C TYR A 154 -20.47 -6.56 -6.94
N ASP A 155 -20.77 -5.65 -6.02
CA ASP A 155 -20.21 -5.63 -4.66
C ASP A 155 -20.56 -6.88 -3.85
N VAL A 156 -21.78 -7.40 -4.02
CA VAL A 156 -22.19 -8.64 -3.33
C VAL A 156 -21.68 -9.91 -4.00
N THR A 157 -21.13 -9.82 -5.20
CA THR A 157 -20.66 -10.97 -5.99
C THR A 157 -19.16 -11.10 -6.03
N ILE A 158 -18.45 -9.98 -6.18
CA ILE A 158 -17.00 -9.98 -6.42
C ILE A 158 -16.17 -10.65 -5.33
N PRO A 159 -16.51 -10.57 -4.02
CA PRO A 159 -15.75 -11.27 -3.00
C PRO A 159 -15.70 -12.78 -3.21
N PHE A 160 -16.80 -13.38 -3.65
CA PHE A 160 -16.88 -14.83 -3.90
C PHE A 160 -16.07 -15.30 -5.11
N ILE A 161 -15.70 -14.38 -5.99
CA ILE A 161 -14.88 -14.67 -7.18
C ILE A 161 -13.43 -14.30 -6.91
N ARG A 162 -13.19 -13.04 -6.52
CA ARG A 162 -11.85 -12.46 -6.42
C ARG A 162 -11.06 -12.99 -5.22
N MET A 163 -11.71 -13.14 -4.07
CA MET A 163 -11.05 -13.56 -2.83
C MET A 163 -10.71 -15.06 -2.79
N LEU A 164 -11.13 -15.86 -3.75
CA LEU A 164 -10.63 -17.23 -3.95
C LEU A 164 -9.11 -17.22 -4.23
N ALA A 165 -8.58 -16.17 -4.82
CA ALA A 165 -7.15 -16.03 -5.10
C ALA A 165 -6.33 -15.54 -3.89
N GLY A 166 -6.99 -14.90 -2.92
CA GLY A 166 -6.35 -14.32 -1.74
C GLY A 166 -7.01 -13.01 -1.29
N PRO A 167 -6.40 -12.30 -0.34
CA PRO A 167 -6.94 -11.06 0.21
C PRO A 167 -7.15 -10.00 -0.88
N MET A 168 -8.09 -9.10 -0.63
CA MET A 168 -8.52 -8.08 -1.57
C MET A 168 -8.57 -6.73 -0.87
N ASP A 169 -7.79 -5.76 -1.37
CA ASP A 169 -7.94 -4.37 -1.00
C ASP A 169 -8.98 -3.73 -1.92
N TYR A 170 -10.16 -3.50 -1.36
CA TYR A 170 -11.30 -2.98 -2.09
C TYR A 170 -11.44 -1.47 -1.84
N THR A 171 -10.72 -0.68 -2.61
CA THR A 171 -10.68 0.78 -2.50
C THR A 171 -11.75 1.49 -3.30
#